data_57768e7d0a090f8193ebe5a0dec807cd
#
_entry.id   57768e7d0a090f8193ebe5a0dec807cd
#
_cell.length_a   1.000
_cell.length_b   1.000
_cell.length_c   1.000
_cell.angle_alpha   90.00
_cell.angle_beta   90.00
_cell.angle_gamma   90.00
#
_symmetry.space_group_name_H-M   'P 1'
#
loop_
_entity.id
_entity.type
_entity.pdbx_description
1 polymer ?
#
loop_
_entity_poly.entity_id
_entity_poly.type
_entity_poly.pdbx_seq_one_letter_code
_entity_poly.pdbx_strand_id
1 'polypeptide(L)'
;MLDITKNILDVARFLFGLNDQLKATERQRRADMAALFEDISNCLTATSGGIRAGAIPHGRCAELITYAQALPGVIYQEVGEARARELGDMLHSAYAVEQLAMRIAQSTDKESYLAQLEEASGKFRALANLIRVGL
;
A
#
# COMPACT_ATOMS: atom_id res chain seq x y z
N MET A 1 1.59 6.80 -17.72
CA MET A 1 2.51 7.70 -17.02
C MET A 1 2.28 7.78 -15.51
N LEU A 2 1.06 7.83 -15.03
CA LEU A 2 0.81 7.79 -13.59
C LEU A 2 0.58 6.37 -13.11
N ASP A 3 1.52 5.48 -13.49
CA ASP A 3 1.41 4.05 -13.19
C ASP A 3 1.69 3.75 -11.72
N ILE A 4 2.23 4.72 -10.97
CA ILE A 4 2.61 4.50 -9.58
C ILE A 4 1.39 4.26 -8.69
N THR A 5 0.33 5.06 -8.86
CA THR A 5 -0.90 4.82 -8.12
C THR A 5 -1.51 3.48 -8.50
N LYS A 6 -1.43 3.11 -9.77
CA LYS A 6 -1.88 1.80 -10.23
C LYS A 6 -1.02 0.68 -9.64
N ASN A 7 0.30 0.87 -9.59
CA ASN A 7 1.19 -0.12 -9.00
C ASN A 7 0.87 -0.36 -7.53
N ILE A 8 0.61 0.70 -6.77
CA ILE A 8 0.20 0.58 -5.37
C ILE A 8 -1.10 -0.21 -5.27
N LEU A 9 -2.07 0.11 -6.12
CA LEU A 9 -3.35 -0.58 -6.15
C LEU A 9 -3.17 -2.06 -6.55
N ASP A 10 -2.29 -2.35 -7.50
CA ASP A 10 -2.03 -3.73 -7.92
C ASP A 10 -1.42 -4.55 -6.78
N VAL A 11 -0.52 -3.96 -5.99
CA VAL A 11 0.01 -4.64 -4.79
C VAL A 11 -1.12 -4.96 -3.81
N ALA A 12 -1.98 -3.97 -3.55
CA ALA A 12 -3.11 -4.14 -2.64
C ALA A 12 -4.04 -5.25 -3.12
N ARG A 13 -4.36 -5.26 -4.40
CA ARG A 13 -5.25 -6.27 -5.00
C ARG A 13 -4.65 -7.66 -4.96
N PHE A 14 -3.36 -7.77 -5.27
CA PHE A 14 -2.67 -9.05 -5.23
C PHE A 14 -2.70 -9.65 -3.83
N LEU A 15 -2.31 -8.85 -2.83
CA LEU A 15 -2.26 -9.32 -1.44
C LEU A 15 -3.66 -9.64 -0.91
N PHE A 16 -4.66 -8.82 -1.25
CA PHE A 16 -6.03 -9.08 -0.85
C PHE A 16 -6.53 -10.40 -1.44
N GLY A 17 -6.13 -10.71 -2.68
CA GLY A 17 -6.48 -11.99 -3.32
C GLY A 17 -5.89 -13.20 -2.61
N LEU A 18 -4.87 -13.01 -1.79
CA LEU A 18 -4.24 -14.07 -1.00
C LEU A 18 -4.76 -14.13 0.44
N ASN A 19 -5.87 -13.45 0.74
CA ASN A 19 -6.33 -13.33 2.13
C ASN A 19 -6.51 -14.68 2.84
N ASP A 20 -6.98 -15.70 2.14
CA ASP A 20 -7.15 -17.03 2.74
C ASP A 20 -5.81 -17.65 3.13
N GLN A 21 -4.79 -17.52 2.27
CA GLN A 21 -3.45 -18.00 2.58
C GLN A 21 -2.83 -17.25 3.76
N LEU A 22 -3.01 -15.93 3.76
CA LEU A 22 -2.45 -15.09 4.82
C LEU A 22 -3.12 -15.34 6.16
N LYS A 23 -4.42 -15.61 6.17
CA LYS A 23 -5.17 -15.96 7.39
C LYS A 23 -4.69 -17.28 7.99
N ALA A 24 -4.18 -18.18 7.15
CA ALA A 24 -3.75 -19.51 7.58
C ALA A 24 -2.34 -19.53 8.19
N THR A 25 -1.64 -18.38 8.19
CA THR A 25 -0.28 -18.34 8.71
C THR A 25 -0.26 -18.31 10.24
N GLU A 26 0.92 -18.51 10.80
CA GLU A 26 1.14 -18.52 12.23
C GLU A 26 0.75 -17.17 12.84
N ARG A 27 0.23 -17.22 14.07
CA ARG A 27 -0.39 -16.06 14.74
C ARG A 27 0.51 -14.82 14.79
N GLN A 28 1.80 -15.00 15.13
CA GLN A 28 2.71 -13.86 15.24
C GLN A 28 2.94 -13.21 13.88
N ARG A 29 3.08 -14.04 12.85
CA ARG A 29 3.25 -13.52 11.49
C ARG A 29 2.00 -12.79 11.03
N ARG A 30 0.81 -13.28 11.37
CA ARG A 30 -0.43 -12.57 11.04
C ARG A 30 -0.48 -11.20 11.71
N ALA A 31 -0.07 -11.14 12.98
CA ALA A 31 -0.04 -9.87 13.70
C ALA A 31 0.91 -8.88 13.03
N ASP A 32 2.08 -9.35 12.62
CA ASP A 32 3.08 -8.50 11.95
C ASP A 32 2.56 -8.00 10.61
N MET A 33 1.95 -8.89 9.82
CA MET A 33 1.37 -8.52 8.54
C MET A 33 0.23 -7.51 8.71
N ALA A 34 -0.66 -7.77 9.65
CA ALA A 34 -1.81 -6.88 9.89
C ALA A 34 -1.33 -5.49 10.31
N ALA A 35 -0.34 -5.41 11.18
CA ALA A 35 0.20 -4.12 11.63
C ALA A 35 0.79 -3.33 10.44
N LEU A 36 1.56 -4.01 9.59
CA LEU A 36 2.16 -3.34 8.43
C LEU A 36 1.09 -2.88 7.44
N PHE A 37 0.11 -3.74 7.13
CA PHE A 37 -0.95 -3.40 6.18
C PHE A 37 -1.81 -2.24 6.69
N GLU A 38 -2.06 -2.18 7.99
CA GLU A 38 -2.78 -1.07 8.58
C GLU A 38 -1.98 0.23 8.48
N ASP A 39 -0.68 0.17 8.72
CA ASP A 39 0.20 1.33 8.58
C ASP A 39 0.22 1.83 7.15
N ILE A 40 0.31 0.92 6.18
CA ILE A 40 0.26 1.29 4.76
C ILE A 40 -1.09 1.95 4.43
N SER A 41 -2.19 1.36 4.92
CA SER A 41 -3.52 1.92 4.69
C SER A 41 -3.64 3.35 5.23
N ASN A 42 -3.19 3.57 6.46
CA ASN A 42 -3.24 4.89 7.08
C ASN A 42 -2.39 5.89 6.31
N CYS A 43 -1.22 5.46 5.84
CA CYS A 43 -0.34 6.29 5.04
C CYS A 43 -1.00 6.70 3.71
N LEU A 44 -1.63 5.76 3.02
CA LEU A 44 -2.30 6.05 1.74
C LEU A 44 -3.49 6.98 1.93
N THR A 45 -4.28 6.77 2.99
CA THR A 45 -5.41 7.66 3.30
C THR A 45 -4.93 9.08 3.56
N ALA A 46 -3.86 9.23 4.34
CA ALA A 46 -3.31 10.55 4.65
C ALA A 46 -2.70 11.20 3.40
N THR A 47 -2.09 10.41 2.52
CA THR A 47 -1.56 10.92 1.25
C THR A 47 -2.68 11.47 0.37
N SER A 48 -3.74 10.69 0.19
CA SER A 48 -4.89 11.09 -0.60
C SER A 48 -5.54 12.35 -0.02
N GLY A 49 -5.76 12.37 1.29
CA GLY A 49 -6.35 13.53 1.97
C GLY A 49 -5.49 14.78 1.84
N GLY A 50 -4.17 14.63 1.93
CA GLY A 50 -3.26 15.75 1.77
C GLY A 50 -3.31 16.34 0.36
N ILE A 51 -3.33 15.48 -0.66
CA ILE A 51 -3.43 15.93 -2.05
C ILE A 51 -4.77 16.63 -2.29
N ARG A 52 -5.87 16.10 -1.76
CA ARG A 52 -7.19 16.74 -1.88
C ARG A 52 -7.20 18.13 -1.25
N ALA A 53 -6.47 18.30 -0.15
CA ALA A 53 -6.36 19.58 0.54
C ALA A 53 -5.37 20.54 -0.12
N GLY A 54 -4.72 20.13 -1.22
CA GLY A 54 -3.76 20.96 -1.92
C GLY A 54 -2.35 20.94 -1.35
N ALA A 55 -2.06 20.00 -0.46
CA ALA A 55 -0.74 19.86 0.15
C ALA A 55 0.11 18.81 -0.59
N ILE A 56 1.42 18.89 -0.41
CA ILE A 56 2.35 17.86 -0.89
C ILE A 56 2.72 17.00 0.31
N PRO A 57 2.31 15.72 0.34
CA PRO A 57 2.47 14.89 1.53
C PRO A 57 3.86 14.25 1.63
N HIS A 58 4.89 15.08 1.81
CA HIS A 58 6.30 14.62 1.85
C HIS A 58 6.53 13.55 2.92
N GLY A 59 6.03 13.81 4.14
CA GLY A 59 6.22 12.88 5.25
C GLY A 59 5.55 11.53 5.00
N ARG A 60 4.37 11.54 4.39
CA ARG A 60 3.64 10.31 4.10
C ARG A 60 4.32 9.49 3.00
N CYS A 61 4.89 10.15 2.00
CA CYS A 61 5.65 9.45 0.98
C CYS A 61 6.89 8.80 1.57
N ALA A 62 7.58 9.47 2.49
CA ALA A 62 8.73 8.91 3.18
C ALA A 62 8.33 7.70 4.03
N GLU A 63 7.19 7.77 4.73
CA GLU A 63 6.68 6.63 5.50
C GLU A 63 6.39 5.44 4.60
N LEU A 64 5.77 5.69 3.46
CA LEU A 64 5.43 4.60 2.53
C LEU A 64 6.68 3.91 1.99
N ILE A 65 7.75 4.65 1.75
CA ILE A 65 9.03 4.06 1.34
C ILE A 65 9.55 3.12 2.43
N THR A 66 9.47 3.54 3.69
CA THR A 66 9.89 2.71 4.82
C THR A 66 9.08 1.43 4.88
N TYR A 67 7.76 1.52 4.73
CA TYR A 67 6.90 0.34 4.74
C TYR A 67 7.17 -0.58 3.55
N ALA A 68 7.45 0.00 2.38
CA ALA A 68 7.81 -0.77 1.19
C ALA A 68 9.08 -1.58 1.41
N GLN A 69 10.05 -1.02 2.11
CA GLN A 69 11.29 -1.71 2.45
C GLN A 69 11.06 -2.84 3.46
N ALA A 70 10.09 -2.69 4.34
CA ALA A 70 9.76 -3.70 5.34
C ALA A 70 8.91 -4.85 4.77
N LEU A 71 8.14 -4.58 3.72
CA LEU A 71 7.16 -5.53 3.19
C LEU A 71 7.76 -6.91 2.82
N PRO A 72 8.88 -6.99 2.08
CA PRO A 72 9.42 -8.30 1.72
C PRO A 72 9.71 -9.19 2.92
N GLY A 73 10.26 -8.63 4.00
CA GLY A 73 10.58 -9.39 5.21
C GLY A 73 9.35 -9.93 5.93
N VAL A 74 8.20 -9.31 5.70
CA VAL A 74 6.96 -9.68 6.37
C VAL A 74 6.20 -10.77 5.61
N ILE A 75 6.30 -10.78 4.26
CA ILE A 75 5.47 -11.65 3.42
C ILE A 75 6.24 -12.72 2.65
N TYR A 76 7.59 -12.76 2.75
CA TYR A 76 8.39 -13.63 1.88
C TYR A 76 8.06 -15.13 2.02
N GLN A 77 7.67 -15.58 3.21
CA GLN A 77 7.33 -16.98 3.41
C GLN A 77 6.01 -17.36 2.72
N GLU A 78 5.10 -16.40 2.59
CA GLU A 78 3.77 -16.66 2.01
C GLU A 78 3.77 -16.54 0.48
N VAL A 79 4.58 -15.64 -0.07
CA VAL A 79 4.56 -15.35 -1.51
C VAL A 79 5.86 -15.73 -2.24
N GLY A 80 6.91 -16.12 -1.51
CA GLY A 80 8.24 -16.38 -2.07
C GLY A 80 9.09 -15.13 -2.11
N GLU A 81 10.43 -15.31 -2.03
CA GLU A 81 11.36 -14.17 -1.96
C GLU A 81 11.29 -13.27 -3.19
N ALA A 82 11.24 -13.85 -4.38
CA ALA A 82 11.25 -13.07 -5.62
C ALA A 82 10.00 -12.20 -5.72
N ARG A 83 8.84 -12.77 -5.44
CA ARG A 83 7.58 -12.02 -5.50
C ARG A 83 7.52 -10.97 -4.39
N ALA A 84 7.98 -11.31 -3.19
CA ALA A 84 8.01 -10.37 -2.07
C ALA A 84 8.84 -9.14 -2.42
N ARG A 85 10.01 -9.34 -3.02
CA ARG A 85 10.88 -8.24 -3.44
C ARG A 85 10.21 -7.40 -4.52
N GLU A 86 9.58 -8.04 -5.49
CA GLU A 86 8.86 -7.35 -6.56
C GLU A 86 7.76 -6.44 -6.00
N LEU A 87 6.97 -6.97 -5.04
CA LEU A 87 5.90 -6.17 -4.43
C LEU A 87 6.46 -4.99 -3.63
N GLY A 88 7.56 -5.21 -2.92
CA GLY A 88 8.22 -4.13 -2.20
C GLY A 88 8.72 -3.04 -3.16
N ASP A 89 9.30 -3.43 -4.29
CA ASP A 89 9.77 -2.48 -5.30
C ASP A 89 8.62 -1.68 -5.91
N MET A 90 7.49 -2.31 -6.15
CA MET A 90 6.31 -1.61 -6.66
C MET A 90 5.81 -0.55 -5.68
N LEU A 91 5.78 -0.87 -4.38
CA LEU A 91 5.43 0.12 -3.36
C LEU A 91 6.52 1.19 -3.21
N HIS A 92 7.78 0.81 -3.33
CA HIS A 92 8.90 1.75 -3.21
C HIS A 92 8.81 2.84 -4.28
N SER A 93 8.20 2.56 -5.41
CA SER A 93 7.95 3.54 -6.46
C SER A 93 7.17 4.75 -5.95
N ALA A 94 6.57 4.64 -4.77
CA ALA A 94 5.85 5.75 -4.16
C ALA A 94 6.73 6.99 -3.93
N TYR A 95 8.07 6.85 -3.96
CA TYR A 95 8.93 8.03 -3.98
C TYR A 95 8.53 8.98 -5.10
N ALA A 96 8.19 8.43 -6.27
CA ALA A 96 7.75 9.26 -7.38
C ALA A 96 6.37 9.87 -7.14
N VAL A 97 5.57 9.33 -6.22
CA VAL A 97 4.27 9.93 -5.86
C VAL A 97 4.48 11.33 -5.31
N GLU A 98 5.55 11.55 -4.54
CA GLU A 98 5.89 12.88 -4.03
C GLU A 98 6.06 13.87 -5.19
N GLN A 99 6.80 13.47 -6.24
CA GLN A 99 6.97 14.30 -7.42
C GLN A 99 5.69 14.43 -8.22
N LEU A 100 4.88 13.36 -8.23
CA LEU A 100 3.65 13.34 -8.99
C LEU A 100 2.49 14.05 -8.28
N ALA A 101 2.59 14.25 -6.96
CA ALA A 101 1.52 14.92 -6.22
C ALA A 101 1.15 16.27 -6.83
N MET A 102 2.16 17.03 -7.27
CA MET A 102 1.93 18.30 -7.95
C MET A 102 1.20 18.11 -9.26
N ARG A 103 1.59 17.10 -10.05
CA ARG A 103 0.94 16.81 -11.33
C ARG A 103 -0.48 16.32 -11.12
N ILE A 104 -0.69 15.48 -10.11
CA ILE A 104 -2.04 14.99 -9.76
C ILE A 104 -2.93 16.18 -9.42
N ALA A 105 -2.44 17.10 -8.60
CA ALA A 105 -3.22 18.24 -8.15
C ALA A 105 -3.63 19.14 -9.32
N GLN A 106 -2.84 19.16 -10.40
CA GLN A 106 -3.10 19.98 -11.59
C GLN A 106 -3.76 19.22 -12.73
N SER A 107 -3.96 17.90 -12.54
CA SER A 107 -4.49 17.04 -13.60
C SER A 107 -6.01 17.08 -13.64
N THR A 108 -6.56 16.94 -14.86
CA THR A 108 -8.00 16.72 -15.04
C THR A 108 -8.41 15.34 -14.55
N ASP A 109 -7.46 14.40 -14.40
CA ASP A 109 -7.71 13.04 -13.94
C ASP A 109 -7.44 12.89 -12.44
N LYS A 110 -7.34 13.98 -11.71
CA LYS A 110 -7.03 13.99 -10.29
C LYS A 110 -7.88 13.00 -9.49
N GLU A 111 -9.18 13.00 -9.71
CA GLU A 111 -10.09 12.12 -8.97
C GLU A 111 -9.84 10.65 -9.26
N SER A 112 -9.46 10.32 -10.49
CA SER A 112 -9.15 8.94 -10.86
C SER A 112 -7.93 8.43 -10.10
N TYR A 113 -6.87 9.24 -10.01
CA TYR A 113 -5.66 8.84 -9.30
C TYR A 113 -5.89 8.74 -7.78
N LEU A 114 -6.63 9.70 -7.23
CA LEU A 114 -6.97 9.67 -5.82
C LEU A 114 -7.87 8.48 -5.48
N ALA A 115 -8.78 8.13 -6.39
CA ALA A 115 -9.64 6.96 -6.22
C ALA A 115 -8.80 5.67 -6.17
N GLN A 116 -7.74 5.57 -6.97
CA GLN A 116 -6.85 4.40 -6.94
C GLN A 116 -6.14 4.29 -5.59
N LEU A 117 -5.66 5.40 -5.04
CA LEU A 117 -5.01 5.40 -3.73
C LEU A 117 -6.00 5.02 -2.63
N GLU A 118 -7.23 5.53 -2.72
CA GLU A 118 -8.27 5.25 -1.74
C GLU A 118 -8.73 3.80 -1.80
N GLU A 119 -8.85 3.25 -3.00
CA GLU A 119 -9.16 1.82 -3.15
C GLU A 119 -8.05 0.96 -2.57
N ALA A 120 -6.80 1.30 -2.84
CA ALA A 120 -5.65 0.57 -2.28
C ALA A 120 -5.67 0.63 -0.75
N SER A 121 -5.92 1.80 -0.19
CA SER A 121 -6.03 1.97 1.26
C SER A 121 -7.11 1.07 1.84
N GLY A 122 -8.29 1.07 1.22
CA GLY A 122 -9.40 0.23 1.67
C GLY A 122 -9.08 -1.25 1.64
N LYS A 123 -8.39 -1.71 0.60
CA LYS A 123 -8.01 -3.13 0.49
C LYS A 123 -6.97 -3.52 1.53
N PHE A 124 -5.97 -2.67 1.78
CA PHE A 124 -4.99 -2.94 2.83
C PHE A 124 -5.66 -3.00 4.20
N ARG A 125 -6.61 -2.09 4.48
CA ARG A 125 -7.33 -2.07 5.74
C ARG A 125 -8.19 -3.31 5.91
N ALA A 126 -8.94 -3.67 4.89
CA ALA A 126 -9.78 -4.85 4.92
C ALA A 126 -8.93 -6.11 5.12
N LEU A 127 -7.81 -6.20 4.42
CA LEU A 127 -6.88 -7.33 4.55
C LEU A 127 -6.34 -7.41 5.99
N ALA A 128 -5.91 -6.28 6.56
CA ALA A 128 -5.41 -6.25 7.93
C ALA A 128 -6.46 -6.78 8.92
N ASN A 129 -7.70 -6.37 8.74
CA ASN A 129 -8.78 -6.82 9.61
C ASN A 129 -9.07 -8.31 9.46
N LEU A 130 -9.09 -8.81 8.21
CA LEU A 130 -9.35 -10.22 7.94
C LEU A 130 -8.28 -11.12 8.53
N ILE A 131 -7.00 -10.78 8.36
CA ILE A 131 -5.92 -11.63 8.86
C ILE A 131 -5.75 -11.54 10.37
N ARG A 132 -6.17 -10.44 11.02
CA ARG A 132 -6.19 -10.35 12.48
C ARG A 132 -7.16 -11.34 13.09
N VAL A 133 -8.33 -11.45 12.50
CA VAL A 133 -9.34 -12.40 12.95
C VAL A 133 -8.79 -13.82 12.85
N GLY A 134 -8.11 -14.11 11.76
CA GLY A 134 -7.58 -15.44 11.51
C GLY A 134 -8.70 -16.45 11.33
N LEU A 135 -8.41 -17.60 10.89
CA LEU A 135 -9.39 -18.71 10.94
C LEU A 135 -8.66 -20.03 10.77
#